data_6adc9a6e87b1dd5c052b4aea0a8586bc
#
_entry.id   6adc9a6e87b1dd5c052b4aea0a8586bc
#
_cell.length_a   1.000
_cell.length_b   1.000
_cell.length_c   1.000
_cell.angle_alpha   90.00
_cell.angle_beta   90.00
_cell.angle_gamma   90.00
#
_symmetry.space_group_name_H-M   'P 1'
#
loop_
_entity.id
_entity.type
_entity.pdbx_description
1 polymer ?
#
loop_
_entity_poly.entity_id
_entity_poly.type
_entity_poly.pdbx_seq_one_letter_code
_entity_poly.pdbx_strand_id
1 'polypeptide(L)'
;MNLTPKQYELYKRIVEPVSNDIYVQGSVQSGKTFVISYSLLDYSKEVYEYDPDTKYNGAIVGWDLDTVKRNILVPLQNFLDSKGYQKDKDYELKFGGNDKYFKFLNMTFYFFSFNNKLSFNKILGGPLLFIWVDEAARIYSNNTLQASFDELPGRQMSFVGHPFKKTIHSFNVEGNENHPYKKKYIDGTPEAIHFTFYPIDNPNINTLDKIKEVKAIYPPGSLRKQKIYNEWVTSEGRVFENLNIIDSLDNLRIKEIGIGCDYGSVNPTTFVPIALCFDLIESRWKFVRLETYYHDPGINGEKPTTAFYVEQEKKFINYLADKYKNIPITCNVVDSEATHFTNALYNAGVDYLAATKGPGSVDRGVQQLQSLIYKGVFYILKTPTIELMDKEPIYASRDESLLEFEGYQYDTIKSLNTGVNCYKKEKDHSIDRPDVI
;
A
#
# COMPACT_ATOMS: atom_id res chain seq x y z
N MET A 1 -18.92 0.47 24.83
CA MET A 1 -18.71 0.23 23.40
C MET A 1 -19.27 -1.15 23.08
N ASN A 2 -20.05 -1.29 22.02
CA ASN A 2 -20.60 -2.60 21.67
C ASN A 2 -19.63 -3.31 20.71
N LEU A 3 -18.80 -4.19 21.26
CA LEU A 3 -17.98 -5.11 20.48
C LEU A 3 -18.85 -6.27 19.98
N THR A 4 -18.60 -6.75 18.78
CA THR A 4 -19.18 -8.02 18.34
C THR A 4 -18.61 -9.19 19.16
N PRO A 5 -19.26 -10.37 19.22
CA PRO A 5 -18.73 -11.50 19.97
C PRO A 5 -17.29 -11.85 19.64
N LYS A 6 -16.93 -11.83 18.35
CA LYS A 6 -15.54 -12.11 17.90
C LYS A 6 -14.58 -10.99 18.31
N GLN A 7 -14.98 -9.73 18.21
CA GLN A 7 -14.19 -8.60 18.68
C GLN A 7 -13.96 -8.68 20.20
N TYR A 8 -14.98 -9.07 20.96
CA TYR A 8 -14.88 -9.25 22.40
C TYR A 8 -13.94 -10.41 22.76
N GLU A 9 -13.99 -11.52 22.03
CA GLU A 9 -13.07 -12.64 22.26
C GLU A 9 -11.60 -12.22 22.01
N LEU A 10 -11.31 -11.51 20.90
CA LEU A 10 -9.97 -10.97 20.64
C LEU A 10 -9.54 -10.00 21.75
N TYR A 11 -10.41 -9.05 22.14
CA TYR A 11 -10.16 -8.12 23.24
C TYR A 11 -9.79 -8.87 24.52
N LYS A 12 -10.58 -9.88 24.90
CA LYS A 12 -10.33 -10.71 26.09
C LYS A 12 -8.95 -11.36 26.03
N ARG A 13 -8.57 -11.98 24.91
CA ARG A 13 -7.25 -12.61 24.72
C ARG A 13 -6.08 -11.63 24.86
N ILE A 14 -6.27 -10.38 24.48
CA ILE A 14 -5.25 -9.35 24.65
C ILE A 14 -5.13 -8.92 26.11
N VAL A 15 -6.25 -8.73 26.80
CA VAL A 15 -6.30 -8.13 28.14
C VAL A 15 -6.03 -9.14 29.25
N GLU A 16 -6.45 -10.41 29.08
CA GLU A 16 -6.30 -11.45 30.12
C GLU A 16 -4.82 -11.75 30.49
N PRO A 17 -4.54 -12.09 31.79
CA PRO A 17 -3.18 -12.39 32.25
C PRO A 17 -2.70 -13.80 31.81
N VAL A 18 -2.67 -14.02 30.51
CA VAL A 18 -2.17 -15.26 29.87
C VAL A 18 -1.22 -14.85 28.75
N SER A 19 0.04 -15.31 28.85
CA SER A 19 1.04 -15.07 27.79
C SER A 19 0.58 -15.71 26.47
N ASN A 20 0.42 -14.91 25.42
CA ASN A 20 -0.12 -15.37 24.14
C ASN A 20 0.60 -14.77 22.94
N ASP A 21 0.75 -15.59 21.91
CA ASP A 21 0.98 -15.14 20.54
C ASP A 21 -0.37 -15.17 19.80
N ILE A 22 -0.78 -14.03 19.25
CA ILE A 22 -2.13 -13.83 18.68
C ILE A 22 -1.97 -13.38 17.22
N TYR A 23 -2.50 -14.14 16.29
CA TYR A 23 -2.45 -13.83 14.87
C TYR A 23 -3.84 -13.51 14.34
N VAL A 24 -4.00 -12.26 13.89
CA VAL A 24 -5.29 -11.69 13.50
C VAL A 24 -5.31 -11.45 12.01
N GLN A 25 -5.70 -12.48 11.27
CA GLN A 25 -6.00 -12.38 9.84
C GLN A 25 -7.33 -11.67 9.65
N GLY A 26 -7.44 -10.80 8.66
CA GLY A 26 -8.75 -10.22 8.39
C GLY A 26 -8.84 -9.46 7.09
N SER A 27 -10.06 -9.46 6.55
CA SER A 27 -10.40 -8.68 5.36
C SER A 27 -10.25 -7.17 5.62
N VAL A 28 -10.25 -6.42 4.54
CA VAL A 28 -10.26 -4.95 4.62
C VAL A 28 -11.52 -4.49 5.35
N GLN A 29 -11.39 -3.48 6.21
CA GLN A 29 -12.47 -2.90 7.03
C GLN A 29 -13.15 -3.89 8.00
N SER A 30 -12.53 -5.00 8.34
CA SER A 30 -13.10 -5.98 9.28
C SER A 30 -13.07 -5.55 10.77
N GLY A 31 -12.41 -4.44 11.11
CA GLY A 31 -12.37 -3.88 12.45
C GLY A 31 -11.28 -4.44 13.38
N LYS A 32 -10.35 -5.27 12.87
CA LYS A 32 -9.27 -5.87 13.67
C LYS A 32 -8.35 -4.85 14.35
N THR A 33 -7.82 -3.88 13.59
CA THR A 33 -6.91 -2.83 14.10
C THR A 33 -7.59 -1.99 15.17
N PHE A 34 -8.89 -1.72 15.03
CA PHE A 34 -9.69 -1.01 16.00
C PHE A 34 -9.72 -1.72 17.36
N VAL A 35 -10.02 -3.04 17.37
CA VAL A 35 -10.10 -3.82 18.61
C VAL A 35 -8.76 -3.87 19.32
N ILE A 36 -7.67 -4.11 18.58
CA ILE A 36 -6.32 -4.18 19.16
C ILE A 36 -5.94 -2.83 19.77
N SER A 37 -6.16 -1.71 19.05
CA SER A 37 -5.87 -0.37 19.57
C SER A 37 -6.67 -0.06 20.84
N TYR A 38 -7.94 -0.43 20.84
CA TYR A 38 -8.83 -0.24 21.99
C TYR A 38 -8.37 -1.04 23.21
N SER A 39 -7.89 -2.25 23.00
CA SER A 39 -7.45 -3.14 24.10
C SER A 39 -6.21 -2.61 24.84
N LEU A 40 -5.41 -1.72 24.22
CA LEU A 40 -4.18 -1.21 24.84
C LEU A 40 -4.41 -0.52 26.18
N LEU A 41 -5.55 0.16 26.35
CA LEU A 41 -5.87 0.86 27.61
C LEU A 41 -6.15 -0.11 28.74
N ASP A 42 -7.03 -1.07 28.49
CA ASP A 42 -7.43 -2.01 29.54
C ASP A 42 -6.31 -3.03 29.80
N TYR A 43 -5.55 -3.41 28.77
CA TYR A 43 -4.31 -4.16 28.94
C TYR A 43 -3.32 -3.41 29.87
N SER A 44 -3.14 -2.10 29.68
CA SER A 44 -2.23 -1.32 30.53
C SER A 44 -2.73 -1.22 31.97
N LYS A 45 -4.05 -1.17 32.21
CA LYS A 45 -4.64 -1.19 33.56
C LYS A 45 -4.36 -2.52 34.24
N GLU A 46 -4.61 -3.63 33.58
CA GLU A 46 -4.35 -4.97 34.12
C GLU A 46 -2.86 -5.17 34.45
N VAL A 47 -1.96 -4.70 33.59
CA VAL A 47 -0.52 -4.73 33.85
C VAL A 47 -0.17 -3.88 35.08
N TYR A 48 -0.77 -2.68 35.22
CA TYR A 48 -0.55 -1.80 36.36
C TYR A 48 -1.11 -2.38 37.66
N GLU A 49 -2.27 -3.01 37.62
CA GLU A 49 -2.84 -3.70 38.77
C GLU A 49 -2.00 -4.90 39.22
N TYR A 50 -1.38 -5.60 38.28
CA TYR A 50 -0.49 -6.72 38.57
C TYR A 50 0.85 -6.29 39.18
N ASP A 51 1.47 -5.26 38.61
CA ASP A 51 2.77 -4.73 39.08
C ASP A 51 2.85 -3.21 38.83
N PRO A 52 2.44 -2.38 39.81
CA PRO A 52 2.41 -0.93 39.66
C PRO A 52 3.80 -0.27 39.70
N ASP A 53 4.81 -0.94 40.25
CA ASP A 53 6.13 -0.35 40.53
C ASP A 53 7.08 -0.47 39.33
N THR A 54 6.87 -1.46 38.49
CA THR A 54 7.70 -1.70 37.29
C THR A 54 7.18 -0.95 36.07
N LYS A 55 8.07 -0.28 35.35
CA LYS A 55 7.77 0.34 34.06
C LYS A 55 8.01 -0.66 32.94
N TYR A 56 7.05 -0.83 32.07
CA TYR A 56 7.09 -1.76 30.96
C TYR A 56 7.07 -1.05 29.61
N ASN A 57 7.77 -1.65 28.64
CA ASN A 57 7.78 -1.16 27.26
C ASN A 57 7.05 -2.13 26.33
N GLY A 58 6.38 -1.55 25.35
CA GLY A 58 5.81 -2.26 24.22
C GLY A 58 6.28 -1.64 22.91
N ALA A 59 6.13 -2.38 21.83
CA ALA A 59 6.35 -1.91 20.47
C ALA A 59 5.08 -2.05 19.64
N ILE A 60 4.73 -0.99 18.89
CA ILE A 60 3.72 -1.01 17.83
C ILE A 60 4.46 -0.72 16.53
N VAL A 61 4.43 -1.69 15.64
CA VAL A 61 5.25 -1.70 14.43
C VAL A 61 4.35 -1.76 13.22
N GLY A 62 4.54 -0.87 12.27
CA GLY A 62 3.83 -0.89 10.99
C GLY A 62 4.78 -0.83 9.82
N TRP A 63 4.21 -0.84 8.61
CA TRP A 63 5.00 -0.66 7.40
C TRP A 63 5.68 0.70 7.38
N ASP A 64 4.93 1.76 7.58
CA ASP A 64 5.41 3.14 7.71
C ASP A 64 4.75 3.86 8.90
N LEU A 65 5.39 4.91 9.39
CA LEU A 65 4.90 5.68 10.55
C LEU A 65 3.65 6.49 10.27
N ASP A 66 3.44 6.93 9.02
CA ASP A 66 2.24 7.70 8.67
C ASP A 66 1.00 6.80 8.67
N THR A 67 1.16 5.55 8.21
CA THR A 67 0.12 4.53 8.33
C THR A 67 -0.19 4.21 9.79
N VAL A 68 0.82 4.03 10.64
CA VAL A 68 0.64 3.84 12.10
C VAL A 68 -0.10 5.02 12.71
N LYS A 69 0.29 6.25 12.37
CA LYS A 69 -0.38 7.47 12.85
C LYS A 69 -1.85 7.49 12.45
N ARG A 70 -2.13 7.33 11.17
CA ARG A 70 -3.49 7.43 10.63
C ARG A 70 -4.41 6.31 11.12
N ASN A 71 -3.92 5.07 11.13
CA ASN A 71 -4.77 3.90 11.38
C ASN A 71 -4.85 3.50 12.86
N ILE A 72 -3.88 3.89 13.68
CA ILE A 72 -3.78 3.47 15.08
C ILE A 72 -3.87 4.68 16.01
N LEU A 73 -2.98 5.68 15.84
CA LEU A 73 -2.86 6.75 16.82
C LEU A 73 -4.02 7.73 16.81
N VAL A 74 -4.43 8.22 15.65
CA VAL A 74 -5.55 9.16 15.55
C VAL A 74 -6.85 8.54 16.07
N PRO A 75 -7.23 7.30 15.70
CA PRO A 75 -8.38 6.63 16.29
C PRO A 75 -8.26 6.40 17.81
N LEU A 76 -7.07 6.05 18.30
CA LEU A 76 -6.81 5.87 19.73
C LEU A 76 -6.98 7.18 20.50
N GLN A 77 -6.42 8.28 19.99
CA GLN A 77 -6.55 9.60 20.60
C GLN A 77 -8.02 10.05 20.63
N ASN A 78 -8.73 9.96 19.52
CA ASN A 78 -10.16 10.30 19.46
C ASN A 78 -10.99 9.47 20.45
N PHE A 79 -10.63 8.20 20.64
CA PHE A 79 -11.27 7.34 21.62
C PHE A 79 -10.98 7.80 23.05
N LEU A 80 -9.72 8.10 23.40
CA LEU A 80 -9.34 8.62 24.72
C LEU A 80 -10.09 9.92 25.04
N ASP A 81 -10.12 10.85 24.09
CA ASP A 81 -10.83 12.12 24.24
C ASP A 81 -12.34 11.90 24.47
N SER A 82 -12.95 10.94 23.73
CA SER A 82 -14.36 10.56 23.90
C SER A 82 -14.68 9.94 25.28
N LYS A 83 -13.66 9.41 25.95
CA LYS A 83 -13.75 8.85 27.31
C LYS A 83 -13.39 9.85 28.41
N GLY A 84 -13.06 11.08 28.04
CA GLY A 84 -12.71 12.14 28.96
C GLY A 84 -11.28 12.13 29.47
N TYR A 85 -10.40 11.27 28.93
CA TYR A 85 -8.98 11.31 29.24
C TYR A 85 -8.32 12.56 28.63
N GLN A 86 -7.45 13.19 29.40
CA GLN A 86 -6.75 14.41 28.99
C GLN A 86 -5.29 14.12 28.66
N LYS A 87 -4.86 14.53 27.47
CA LYS A 87 -3.46 14.44 27.06
C LYS A 87 -2.58 15.25 28.04
N ASP A 88 -1.38 14.74 28.28
CA ASP A 88 -0.34 15.29 29.18
C ASP A 88 -0.77 15.33 30.69
N LYS A 89 -1.94 14.77 31.00
CA LYS A 89 -2.41 14.56 32.38
C LYS A 89 -2.66 13.07 32.65
N ASP A 90 -3.52 12.44 31.87
CA ASP A 90 -3.91 11.04 32.04
C ASP A 90 -3.10 10.10 31.13
N TYR A 91 -2.59 10.62 30.02
CA TYR A 91 -1.72 9.89 29.09
C TYR A 91 -0.75 10.83 28.38
N GLU A 92 0.36 10.28 27.92
CA GLU A 92 1.31 10.99 27.07
C GLU A 92 1.27 10.42 25.65
N LEU A 93 1.22 11.29 24.64
CA LEU A 93 1.31 10.92 23.22
C LEU A 93 2.27 11.85 22.50
N LYS A 94 3.41 11.29 22.05
CA LYS A 94 4.43 12.01 21.30
C LYS A 94 4.62 11.36 19.94
N PHE A 95 4.53 12.15 18.87
CA PHE A 95 4.73 11.68 17.50
C PHE A 95 5.74 12.50 16.71
N GLY A 96 6.36 13.50 17.30
CA GLY A 96 7.43 14.33 16.71
C GLY A 96 8.79 14.04 17.34
N GLY A 97 9.87 14.32 16.61
CA GLY A 97 11.24 14.12 17.09
C GLY A 97 11.71 12.67 16.99
N ASN A 98 12.73 12.34 17.78
CA ASN A 98 13.42 11.04 17.70
C ASN A 98 12.63 9.90 18.34
N ASP A 99 11.85 10.19 19.40
CA ASP A 99 11.08 9.20 20.12
C ASP A 99 9.60 9.40 19.86
N LYS A 100 8.95 8.35 19.42
CA LYS A 100 7.52 8.32 19.12
C LYS A 100 6.88 7.26 20.02
N TYR A 101 5.96 7.69 20.88
CA TYR A 101 5.37 6.78 21.86
C TYR A 101 3.97 7.22 22.28
N PHE A 102 3.23 6.26 22.78
CA PHE A 102 2.04 6.41 23.61
C PHE A 102 2.31 5.82 24.98
N LYS A 103 2.08 6.60 26.05
CA LYS A 103 2.27 6.15 27.43
C LYS A 103 0.97 6.28 28.18
N PHE A 104 0.61 5.21 28.86
CA PHE A 104 -0.55 5.15 29.73
C PHE A 104 -0.21 4.28 30.96
N LEU A 105 -0.39 4.86 32.14
CA LEU A 105 0.05 4.26 33.41
C LEU A 105 1.55 3.90 33.39
N ASN A 106 1.89 2.66 33.71
CA ASN A 106 3.27 2.16 33.70
C ASN A 106 3.72 1.55 32.35
N MET A 107 2.84 1.58 31.32
CA MET A 107 3.15 1.08 29.98
C MET A 107 3.57 2.20 29.02
N THR A 108 4.65 1.99 28.26
CA THR A 108 5.07 2.87 27.16
C THR A 108 5.14 2.08 25.88
N PHE A 109 4.30 2.40 24.90
CA PHE A 109 4.28 1.78 23.57
C PHE A 109 5.02 2.66 22.58
N TYR A 110 6.16 2.19 22.09
CA TYR A 110 6.96 2.89 21.08
C TYR A 110 6.48 2.55 19.67
N PHE A 111 6.50 3.52 18.78
CA PHE A 111 6.09 3.36 17.39
C PHE A 111 7.28 3.25 16.46
N PHE A 112 7.27 2.22 15.65
CA PHE A 112 8.36 1.91 14.72
C PHE A 112 7.82 1.61 13.32
N SER A 113 8.70 1.69 12.32
CA SER A 113 8.42 1.29 10.95
C SER A 113 9.48 0.36 10.40
N PHE A 114 9.06 -0.59 9.57
CA PHE A 114 9.99 -1.49 8.89
C PHE A 114 10.61 -0.90 7.62
N ASN A 115 10.01 0.11 7.00
CA ASN A 115 10.56 0.74 5.81
C ASN A 115 11.84 1.55 6.09
N ASN A 116 12.20 1.75 7.36
CA ASN A 116 13.40 2.47 7.77
C ASN A 116 14.26 1.60 8.71
N LYS A 117 15.41 1.10 8.21
CA LYS A 117 16.38 0.29 8.99
C LYS A 117 16.83 0.98 10.29
N LEU A 118 16.97 2.30 10.29
CA LEU A 118 17.34 3.05 11.49
C LEU A 118 16.24 3.06 12.54
N SER A 119 14.98 3.07 12.11
CA SER A 119 13.82 2.95 13.01
C SER A 119 13.79 1.57 13.64
N PHE A 120 14.03 0.52 12.86
CA PHE A 120 14.05 -0.85 13.35
C PHE A 120 15.18 -1.08 14.38
N ASN A 121 16.39 -0.60 14.13
CA ASN A 121 17.50 -0.74 15.07
C ASN A 121 17.20 -0.15 16.46
N LYS A 122 16.28 0.81 16.57
CA LYS A 122 15.83 1.36 17.85
C LYS A 122 14.95 0.38 18.64
N ILE A 123 14.19 -0.49 17.96
CA ILE A 123 13.40 -1.56 18.62
C ILE A 123 14.34 -2.48 19.40
N LEU A 124 15.55 -2.66 18.90
CA LEU A 124 16.54 -3.55 19.46
C LEU A 124 17.17 -3.03 20.77
N GLY A 125 16.82 -1.82 21.24
CA GLY A 125 17.45 -1.13 22.36
C GLY A 125 17.01 -1.57 23.77
N GLY A 126 16.01 -2.45 23.93
CA GLY A 126 15.53 -2.85 25.25
C GLY A 126 14.51 -3.97 25.26
N PRO A 127 14.17 -4.53 26.44
CA PRO A 127 13.17 -5.58 26.56
C PRO A 127 11.76 -5.03 26.35
N LEU A 128 10.89 -5.82 25.69
CA LEU A 128 9.52 -5.50 25.34
C LEU A 128 8.55 -6.53 25.95
N LEU A 129 7.61 -6.08 26.75
CA LEU A 129 6.54 -6.92 27.28
C LEU A 129 5.45 -7.18 26.22
N PHE A 130 5.18 -6.19 25.38
CA PHE A 130 4.14 -6.21 24.37
C PHE A 130 4.71 -5.88 23.00
N ILE A 131 4.37 -6.68 21.98
CA ILE A 131 4.71 -6.42 20.58
C ILE A 131 3.44 -6.54 19.75
N TRP A 132 3.15 -5.51 18.96
CA TRP A 132 2.11 -5.55 17.94
C TRP A 132 2.70 -5.15 16.59
N VAL A 133 2.63 -6.06 15.62
CA VAL A 133 3.03 -5.82 14.24
C VAL A 133 1.78 -5.73 13.37
N ASP A 134 1.47 -4.54 12.87
CA ASP A 134 0.41 -4.34 11.88
C ASP A 134 0.94 -4.54 10.46
N GLU A 135 0.11 -5.04 9.55
CA GLU A 135 0.48 -5.45 8.19
C GLU A 135 1.60 -6.53 8.15
N ALA A 136 1.62 -7.46 9.11
CA ALA A 136 2.69 -8.42 9.31
C ALA A 136 3.03 -9.26 8.07
N ALA A 137 2.03 -9.79 7.36
CA ALA A 137 2.25 -10.58 6.14
C ALA A 137 2.93 -9.75 5.04
N ARG A 138 2.52 -8.50 4.87
CA ARG A 138 3.12 -7.56 3.92
C ARG A 138 4.57 -7.26 4.25
N ILE A 139 4.89 -7.00 5.51
CA ILE A 139 6.25 -6.75 5.97
C ILE A 139 7.12 -7.97 5.66
N TYR A 140 6.62 -9.16 5.97
CA TYR A 140 7.34 -10.42 5.78
C TYR A 140 7.46 -10.86 4.31
N SER A 141 6.68 -10.30 3.40
CA SER A 141 6.85 -10.48 1.94
C SER A 141 8.19 -9.95 1.43
N ASN A 142 8.81 -9.04 2.18
CA ASN A 142 10.11 -8.49 1.82
C ASN A 142 11.24 -9.32 2.45
N ASN A 143 11.96 -10.09 1.64
CA ASN A 143 13.06 -10.96 2.07
C ASN A 143 14.14 -10.23 2.88
N THR A 144 14.39 -8.94 2.61
CA THR A 144 15.40 -8.16 3.34
C THR A 144 14.98 -7.80 4.76
N LEU A 145 13.68 -7.89 5.07
CA LEU A 145 13.12 -7.57 6.37
C LEU A 145 12.81 -8.79 7.23
N GLN A 146 12.79 -9.99 6.63
CA GLN A 146 12.43 -11.23 7.34
C GLN A 146 13.32 -11.48 8.55
N ALA A 147 14.64 -11.39 8.38
CA ALA A 147 15.59 -11.58 9.49
C ALA A 147 15.31 -10.62 10.65
N SER A 148 15.09 -9.35 10.35
CA SER A 148 14.76 -8.35 11.36
C SER A 148 13.41 -8.60 12.04
N PHE A 149 12.43 -9.06 11.27
CA PHE A 149 11.12 -9.43 11.81
C PHE A 149 11.26 -10.62 12.78
N ASP A 150 12.05 -11.63 12.41
CA ASP A 150 12.28 -12.83 13.18
C ASP A 150 13.07 -12.59 14.49
N GLU A 151 13.78 -11.47 14.59
CA GLU A 151 14.46 -11.05 15.82
C GLU A 151 13.53 -10.43 16.88
N LEU A 152 12.32 -9.99 16.51
CA LEU A 152 11.40 -9.32 17.43
C LEU A 152 11.07 -10.16 18.68
N PRO A 153 10.74 -11.47 18.60
CA PRO A 153 10.48 -12.30 19.77
C PRO A 153 11.66 -12.36 20.76
N GLY A 154 12.90 -12.20 20.27
CA GLY A 154 14.10 -12.13 21.10
C GLY A 154 14.05 -10.97 22.11
N ARG A 155 13.30 -9.90 21.83
CA ARG A 155 13.11 -8.75 22.76
C ARG A 155 12.18 -9.05 23.92
N GLN A 156 11.47 -10.16 23.87
CA GLN A 156 10.56 -10.64 24.94
C GLN A 156 11.20 -11.70 25.84
N MET A 157 12.46 -12.08 25.62
CA MET A 157 13.13 -13.13 26.38
C MET A 157 13.21 -12.81 27.89
N SER A 158 13.34 -11.53 28.28
CA SER A 158 13.32 -11.12 29.69
C SER A 158 11.96 -11.31 30.36
N PHE A 159 10.92 -11.56 29.59
CA PHE A 159 9.53 -11.72 30.06
C PHE A 159 8.99 -13.14 29.83
N VAL A 160 9.87 -14.13 29.67
CA VAL A 160 9.45 -15.54 29.61
C VAL A 160 8.77 -15.89 30.95
N GLY A 161 7.54 -16.40 30.86
CA GLY A 161 6.71 -16.73 32.04
C GLY A 161 5.92 -15.53 32.61
N HIS A 162 6.12 -14.30 32.11
CA HIS A 162 5.30 -13.17 32.53
C HIS A 162 3.87 -13.28 31.96
N PRO A 163 2.80 -13.20 32.80
CA PRO A 163 1.44 -13.47 32.33
C PRO A 163 0.94 -12.50 31.26
N PHE A 164 1.44 -11.26 31.26
CA PHE A 164 1.07 -10.23 30.29
C PHE A 164 2.02 -10.13 29.07
N LYS A 165 2.91 -11.10 28.86
CA LYS A 165 3.69 -11.13 27.61
C LYS A 165 2.77 -11.36 26.43
N LYS A 166 2.76 -10.44 25.43
CA LYS A 166 1.92 -10.52 24.24
C LYS A 166 2.72 -10.27 22.96
N THR A 167 2.52 -11.12 21.96
CA THR A 167 2.91 -10.88 20.58
C THR A 167 1.66 -10.89 19.71
N ILE A 168 1.36 -9.80 19.03
CA ILE A 168 0.18 -9.67 18.18
C ILE A 168 0.62 -9.36 16.76
N HIS A 169 0.17 -10.16 15.80
CA HIS A 169 0.32 -9.87 14.38
C HIS A 169 -1.05 -9.63 13.77
N SER A 170 -1.29 -8.44 13.22
CA SER A 170 -2.49 -8.15 12.42
C SER A 170 -2.12 -8.03 10.95
N PHE A 171 -2.90 -8.63 10.06
CA PHE A 171 -2.60 -8.64 8.63
C PHE A 171 -3.82 -8.91 7.76
N ASN A 172 -3.71 -8.53 6.49
CA ASN A 172 -4.58 -9.01 5.41
C ASN A 172 -3.84 -10.12 4.65
N VAL A 173 -4.59 -11.00 4.01
CA VAL A 173 -4.00 -12.01 3.12
C VAL A 173 -3.33 -11.31 1.93
N GLU A 174 -2.10 -11.70 1.65
CA GLU A 174 -1.30 -11.24 0.52
C GLU A 174 -0.57 -12.43 -0.12
N GLY A 175 -0.97 -12.82 -1.33
CA GLY A 175 -0.37 -13.97 -2.01
C GLY A 175 -1.10 -15.29 -1.78
N ASN A 176 -0.36 -16.38 -1.80
CA ASN A 176 -0.90 -17.74 -1.84
C ASN A 176 -0.41 -18.62 -0.68
N GLU A 177 -0.81 -19.91 -0.69
CA GLU A 177 -0.48 -20.90 0.34
C GLU A 177 1.04 -21.07 0.60
N ASN A 178 1.89 -20.69 -0.35
CA ASN A 178 3.35 -20.77 -0.20
C ASN A 178 3.97 -19.49 0.39
N HIS A 179 3.15 -18.51 0.80
CA HIS A 179 3.65 -17.26 1.36
C HIS A 179 4.55 -17.51 2.58
N PRO A 180 5.77 -16.93 2.65
CA PRO A 180 6.73 -17.19 3.72
C PRO A 180 6.16 -16.93 5.12
N TYR A 181 5.40 -15.84 5.28
CA TYR A 181 4.72 -15.53 6.54
C TYR A 181 3.70 -16.60 6.93
N LYS A 182 2.88 -17.07 5.96
CA LYS A 182 1.89 -18.12 6.22
C LYS A 182 2.59 -19.40 6.71
N LYS A 183 3.59 -19.87 5.98
CA LYS A 183 4.33 -21.09 6.35
C LYS A 183 4.98 -21.00 7.72
N LYS A 184 5.58 -19.87 8.05
CA LYS A 184 6.30 -19.73 9.31
C LYS A 184 5.41 -19.45 10.50
N TYR A 185 4.46 -18.52 10.38
CA TYR A 185 3.69 -18.01 11.51
C TYR A 185 2.26 -18.59 11.58
N ILE A 186 1.63 -18.89 10.45
CA ILE A 186 0.28 -19.46 10.48
C ILE A 186 0.34 -20.99 10.63
N ASP A 187 1.11 -21.64 9.76
CA ASP A 187 1.22 -23.10 9.74
C ASP A 187 2.28 -23.62 10.73
N GLY A 188 3.31 -22.81 11.00
CA GLY A 188 4.47 -23.19 11.83
C GLY A 188 4.30 -22.95 13.34
N THR A 189 3.24 -22.27 13.79
CA THR A 189 2.95 -21.99 15.20
C THR A 189 1.52 -22.37 15.56
N PRO A 190 1.18 -23.66 15.57
CA PRO A 190 -0.20 -24.13 15.84
C PRO A 190 -0.67 -23.82 17.27
N GLU A 191 0.24 -23.54 18.20
CA GLU A 191 -0.06 -23.14 19.57
C GLU A 191 -0.51 -21.68 19.72
N ALA A 192 -0.26 -20.85 18.69
CA ALA A 192 -0.72 -19.45 18.68
C ALA A 192 -2.23 -19.37 18.54
N ILE A 193 -2.81 -18.28 19.06
CA ILE A 193 -4.24 -18.04 18.94
C ILE A 193 -4.52 -17.36 17.59
N HIS A 194 -5.33 -17.97 16.76
CA HIS A 194 -5.66 -17.47 15.43
C HIS A 194 -7.07 -16.90 15.36
N PHE A 195 -7.19 -15.69 14.82
CA PHE A 195 -8.47 -15.06 14.51
C PHE A 195 -8.57 -14.76 13.02
N THR A 196 -9.75 -15.00 12.45
CA THR A 196 -10.07 -14.58 11.09
C THR A 196 -11.28 -13.66 11.10
N PHE A 197 -11.08 -12.40 10.72
CA PHE A 197 -12.11 -11.36 10.68
C PHE A 197 -12.62 -11.13 9.25
N TYR A 198 -13.93 -11.04 9.11
CA TYR A 198 -14.63 -10.71 7.86
C TYR A 198 -15.34 -9.35 7.98
N PRO A 199 -15.80 -8.74 6.88
CA PRO A 199 -16.52 -7.46 6.95
C PRO A 199 -17.74 -7.50 7.88
N ILE A 200 -18.42 -8.65 8.00
CA ILE A 200 -19.56 -8.82 8.89
C ILE A 200 -19.21 -8.72 10.38
N ASP A 201 -17.96 -8.94 10.74
CA ASP A 201 -17.48 -8.84 12.13
C ASP A 201 -17.29 -7.39 12.59
N ASN A 202 -17.40 -6.42 11.66
CA ASN A 202 -17.33 -4.99 11.97
C ASN A 202 -18.74 -4.40 12.16
N PRO A 203 -19.13 -3.95 13.36
CA PRO A 203 -20.47 -3.45 13.63
C PRO A 203 -20.85 -2.23 12.77
N ASN A 204 -19.86 -1.47 12.25
CA ASN A 204 -20.12 -0.30 11.41
C ASN A 204 -20.47 -0.65 9.96
N ILE A 205 -20.17 -1.87 9.51
CA ILE A 205 -20.38 -2.32 8.12
C ILE A 205 -21.05 -3.69 8.02
N ASN A 206 -21.64 -4.20 9.09
CA ASN A 206 -22.25 -5.53 9.16
C ASN A 206 -23.63 -5.65 8.49
N THR A 207 -24.09 -4.64 7.76
CA THR A 207 -25.29 -4.71 6.94
C THR A 207 -24.99 -5.27 5.56
N LEU A 208 -25.96 -5.97 4.96
CA LEU A 208 -25.79 -6.57 3.64
C LEU A 208 -25.39 -5.55 2.57
N ASP A 209 -25.95 -4.34 2.60
CA ASP A 209 -25.68 -3.31 1.60
C ASP A 209 -24.24 -2.77 1.77
N LYS A 210 -23.80 -2.47 2.99
CA LYS A 210 -22.42 -2.04 3.24
C LYS A 210 -21.39 -3.13 2.91
N ILE A 211 -21.72 -4.41 3.17
CA ILE A 211 -20.86 -5.52 2.76
C ILE A 211 -20.79 -5.61 1.22
N LYS A 212 -21.89 -5.37 0.49
CA LYS A 212 -21.88 -5.28 -0.97
C LYS A 212 -21.01 -4.13 -1.46
N GLU A 213 -21.08 -2.95 -0.84
CA GLU A 213 -20.23 -1.80 -1.16
C GLU A 213 -18.75 -2.13 -0.96
N VAL A 214 -18.37 -2.74 0.17
CA VAL A 214 -16.98 -3.17 0.42
C VAL A 214 -16.53 -4.22 -0.61
N LYS A 215 -17.36 -5.19 -0.95
CA LYS A 215 -17.07 -6.18 -2.00
C LYS A 215 -16.93 -5.55 -3.39
N ALA A 216 -17.68 -4.49 -3.67
CA ALA A 216 -17.60 -3.76 -4.93
C ALA A 216 -16.30 -2.94 -5.10
N ILE A 217 -15.50 -2.80 -4.04
CA ILE A 217 -14.18 -2.17 -4.13
C ILE A 217 -13.20 -3.04 -4.93
N TYR A 218 -13.35 -4.36 -4.84
CA TYR A 218 -12.42 -5.32 -5.43
C TYR A 218 -13.07 -6.11 -6.57
N PRO A 219 -12.39 -6.24 -7.73
CA PRO A 219 -12.90 -7.06 -8.83
C PRO A 219 -13.07 -8.52 -8.40
N PRO A 220 -13.99 -9.28 -9.02
CA PRO A 220 -14.04 -10.73 -8.87
C PRO A 220 -12.69 -11.37 -9.21
N GLY A 221 -12.36 -12.49 -8.61
CA GLY A 221 -11.10 -13.19 -8.85
C GLY A 221 -10.22 -13.25 -7.62
N SER A 222 -8.91 -13.46 -7.80
CA SER A 222 -7.92 -13.67 -6.73
C SER A 222 -7.86 -12.50 -5.75
N LEU A 223 -7.91 -11.27 -6.24
CA LEU A 223 -7.85 -10.09 -5.39
C LEU A 223 -9.01 -10.03 -4.39
N ARG A 224 -10.24 -10.27 -4.84
CA ARG A 224 -11.41 -10.31 -3.94
C ARG A 224 -11.33 -11.49 -2.97
N LYS A 225 -10.85 -12.66 -3.43
CA LYS A 225 -10.61 -13.82 -2.58
C LYS A 225 -9.65 -13.50 -1.44
N GLN A 226 -8.54 -12.86 -1.74
CA GLN A 226 -7.55 -12.44 -0.73
C GLN A 226 -8.11 -11.36 0.20
N LYS A 227 -8.61 -10.24 -0.34
CA LYS A 227 -8.93 -9.02 0.45
C LYS A 227 -10.27 -9.08 1.19
N ILE A 228 -11.22 -9.88 0.71
CA ILE A 228 -12.58 -10.00 1.29
C ILE A 228 -12.79 -11.35 1.97
N TYR A 229 -12.37 -12.44 1.33
CA TYR A 229 -12.63 -13.80 1.83
C TYR A 229 -11.47 -14.39 2.61
N ASN A 230 -10.35 -13.67 2.73
CA ASN A 230 -9.16 -14.13 3.46
C ASN A 230 -8.57 -15.45 2.92
N GLU A 231 -8.69 -15.70 1.62
CA GLU A 231 -8.19 -16.89 0.97
C GLU A 231 -6.75 -16.67 0.47
N TRP A 232 -5.85 -17.58 0.78
CA TRP A 232 -4.50 -17.60 0.24
C TRP A 232 -4.53 -18.26 -1.15
N VAL A 233 -4.57 -17.43 -2.20
CA VAL A 233 -4.74 -17.90 -3.58
C VAL A 233 -3.71 -17.28 -4.50
N THR A 234 -3.28 -18.06 -5.51
CA THR A 234 -2.40 -17.58 -6.57
C THR A 234 -3.19 -16.75 -7.58
N SER A 235 -2.63 -15.62 -7.97
CA SER A 235 -3.15 -14.83 -9.08
C SER A 235 -2.62 -15.38 -10.40
N GLU A 236 -3.50 -15.52 -11.39
CA GLU A 236 -3.21 -16.12 -12.70
C GLU A 236 -3.80 -15.28 -13.83
N GLY A 237 -3.26 -15.45 -15.04
CA GLY A 237 -3.77 -14.82 -16.26
C GLY A 237 -3.36 -13.36 -16.42
N ARG A 238 -4.22 -12.60 -17.08
CA ARG A 238 -4.01 -11.16 -17.32
C ARG A 238 -4.17 -10.39 -16.01
N VAL A 239 -3.31 -9.39 -15.83
CA VAL A 239 -3.39 -8.51 -14.66
C VAL A 239 -4.57 -7.56 -14.79
N PHE A 240 -4.78 -7.00 -15.97
CA PHE A 240 -5.87 -6.08 -16.26
C PHE A 240 -6.89 -6.75 -17.19
N GLU A 241 -8.06 -7.03 -16.66
CA GLU A 241 -9.20 -7.57 -17.39
C GLU A 241 -10.25 -6.47 -17.60
N ASN A 242 -11.00 -6.56 -18.71
CA ASN A 242 -12.14 -5.68 -18.98
C ASN A 242 -11.78 -4.18 -18.92
N LEU A 243 -10.75 -3.78 -19.66
CA LEU A 243 -10.35 -2.37 -19.77
C LEU A 243 -11.51 -1.51 -20.28
N ASN A 244 -11.72 -0.35 -19.65
CA ASN A 244 -12.72 0.62 -20.09
C ASN A 244 -12.10 1.51 -21.18
N ILE A 245 -12.34 1.19 -22.45
CA ILE A 245 -11.78 1.90 -23.59
C ILE A 245 -12.85 2.86 -24.14
N ILE A 246 -12.45 4.09 -24.45
CA ILE A 246 -13.29 5.12 -25.08
C ILE A 246 -12.61 5.65 -26.34
N ASP A 247 -13.42 6.03 -27.33
CA ASP A 247 -12.94 6.57 -28.61
C ASP A 247 -12.89 8.11 -28.61
N SER A 248 -13.59 8.79 -27.68
CA SER A 248 -13.63 10.26 -27.58
C SER A 248 -13.81 10.75 -26.16
N LEU A 249 -13.57 12.05 -25.96
CA LEU A 249 -13.77 12.77 -24.70
C LEU A 249 -15.06 13.62 -24.68
N ASP A 250 -15.99 13.41 -25.62
CA ASP A 250 -17.12 14.34 -25.87
C ASP A 250 -17.98 14.66 -24.65
N ASN A 251 -18.16 13.71 -23.75
CA ASN A 251 -18.97 13.90 -22.53
C ASN A 251 -18.10 14.10 -21.27
N LEU A 252 -16.80 14.26 -21.42
CA LEU A 252 -15.83 14.35 -20.34
C LEU A 252 -15.22 15.76 -20.27
N ARG A 253 -15.46 16.46 -19.19
CA ARG A 253 -14.85 17.78 -18.93
C ARG A 253 -13.56 17.60 -18.15
N ILE A 254 -12.42 17.80 -18.79
CA ILE A 254 -11.10 17.71 -18.15
C ILE A 254 -10.97 18.88 -17.15
N LYS A 255 -10.53 18.55 -15.93
CA LYS A 255 -10.22 19.52 -14.87
C LYS A 255 -8.71 19.78 -14.81
N GLU A 256 -7.91 18.72 -14.83
CA GLU A 256 -6.46 18.77 -14.70
C GLU A 256 -5.82 17.52 -15.31
N ILE A 257 -4.52 17.59 -15.60
CA ILE A 257 -3.73 16.48 -16.15
C ILE A 257 -2.51 16.28 -15.25
N GLY A 258 -2.25 15.01 -14.87
CA GLY A 258 -0.98 14.57 -14.30
C GLY A 258 -0.24 13.72 -15.32
N ILE A 259 1.10 13.69 -15.25
CA ILE A 259 1.95 12.88 -16.13
C ILE A 259 2.70 11.88 -15.26
N GLY A 260 2.68 10.60 -15.63
CA GLY A 260 3.59 9.58 -15.13
C GLY A 260 4.73 9.35 -16.11
N CYS A 261 5.96 9.35 -15.63
CA CYS A 261 7.14 9.16 -16.46
C CYS A 261 7.89 7.90 -16.03
N ASP A 262 8.04 6.95 -16.95
CA ASP A 262 8.97 5.82 -16.82
C ASP A 262 10.14 6.02 -17.76
N TYR A 263 11.33 6.22 -17.18
CA TYR A 263 12.57 6.48 -17.91
C TYR A 263 13.38 5.20 -18.09
N GLY A 264 13.58 4.79 -19.34
CA GLY A 264 14.44 3.69 -19.72
C GLY A 264 15.66 4.17 -20.52
N SER A 265 16.86 3.79 -20.11
CA SER A 265 18.08 4.08 -20.88
C SER A 265 18.34 3.05 -22.01
N VAL A 266 17.78 1.86 -21.87
CA VAL A 266 17.89 0.73 -22.82
C VAL A 266 16.49 0.21 -23.17
N ASN A 267 15.57 0.31 -22.24
CA ASN A 267 14.16 -0.02 -22.41
C ASN A 267 13.39 1.21 -22.90
N PRO A 268 12.16 1.06 -23.35
CA PRO A 268 11.33 2.19 -23.74
C PRO A 268 11.20 3.25 -22.65
N THR A 269 11.14 4.51 -23.05
CA THR A 269 10.76 5.64 -22.21
C THR A 269 9.34 6.05 -22.55
N THR A 270 8.50 6.21 -21.51
CA THR A 270 7.10 6.58 -21.68
C THR A 270 6.71 7.78 -20.81
N PHE A 271 5.86 8.65 -21.37
CA PHE A 271 5.18 9.71 -20.62
C PHE A 271 3.69 9.48 -20.76
N VAL A 272 3.03 9.14 -19.65
CA VAL A 272 1.64 8.72 -19.61
C VAL A 272 0.79 9.81 -18.96
N PRO A 273 0.02 10.60 -19.73
CA PRO A 273 -0.84 11.62 -19.17
C PRO A 273 -2.18 11.02 -18.71
N ILE A 274 -2.55 11.33 -17.50
CA ILE A 274 -3.82 10.95 -16.88
C ILE A 274 -4.63 12.23 -16.59
N ALA A 275 -5.77 12.34 -17.24
CA ALA A 275 -6.70 13.43 -17.01
C ALA A 275 -7.70 13.09 -15.91
N LEU A 276 -7.92 14.02 -14.97
CA LEU A 276 -9.07 14.00 -14.09
C LEU A 276 -10.24 14.67 -14.82
N CYS A 277 -11.27 13.90 -15.14
CA CYS A 277 -12.42 14.33 -15.92
C CYS A 277 -13.71 14.26 -15.11
N PHE A 278 -14.59 15.20 -15.31
CA PHE A 278 -15.98 15.11 -14.82
C PHE A 278 -16.87 14.60 -15.97
N ASP A 279 -17.51 13.46 -15.77
CA ASP A 279 -18.47 12.90 -16.72
C ASP A 279 -19.81 13.62 -16.58
N LEU A 280 -20.24 14.29 -17.66
CA LEU A 280 -21.47 15.09 -17.69
C LEU A 280 -22.76 14.23 -17.71
N ILE A 281 -22.65 12.97 -18.14
CA ILE A 281 -23.79 12.04 -18.19
C ILE A 281 -23.95 11.34 -16.84
N GLU A 282 -22.86 10.75 -16.33
CA GLU A 282 -22.90 9.99 -15.09
C GLU A 282 -22.74 10.86 -13.83
N SER A 283 -22.48 12.17 -14.00
CA SER A 283 -22.28 13.13 -12.90
C SER A 283 -21.25 12.69 -11.86
N ARG A 284 -20.14 12.10 -12.32
CA ARG A 284 -19.07 11.61 -11.45
C ARG A 284 -17.66 11.87 -12.03
N TRP A 285 -16.66 11.82 -11.18
CA TRP A 285 -15.27 11.95 -11.57
C TRP A 285 -14.72 10.64 -12.15
N LYS A 286 -13.91 10.77 -13.20
CA LYS A 286 -13.22 9.69 -13.90
C LYS A 286 -11.77 10.07 -14.15
N PHE A 287 -10.88 9.08 -14.17
CA PHE A 287 -9.53 9.20 -14.68
C PHE A 287 -9.49 8.68 -16.11
N VAL A 288 -8.80 9.38 -16.98
CA VAL A 288 -8.68 8.98 -18.39
C VAL A 288 -7.22 9.07 -18.81
N ARG A 289 -6.63 7.93 -19.18
CA ARG A 289 -5.35 7.93 -19.88
C ARG A 289 -5.55 8.56 -21.26
N LEU A 290 -4.80 9.60 -21.54
CA LEU A 290 -4.77 10.29 -22.82
C LEU A 290 -3.72 9.67 -23.77
N GLU A 291 -3.38 10.35 -24.87
CA GLU A 291 -2.30 9.93 -25.75
C GLU A 291 -0.94 9.87 -25.05
N THR A 292 -0.26 8.78 -25.20
CA THR A 292 0.99 8.48 -24.49
C THR A 292 2.20 8.72 -25.41
N TYR A 293 3.23 9.42 -24.90
CA TYR A 293 4.55 9.40 -25.53
C TYR A 293 5.19 8.04 -25.29
N TYR A 294 5.74 7.47 -26.36
CA TYR A 294 6.40 6.17 -26.32
C TYR A 294 7.60 6.17 -27.27
N HIS A 295 8.78 5.91 -26.74
CA HIS A 295 10.00 5.81 -27.53
C HIS A 295 10.81 4.59 -27.08
N ASP A 296 11.03 3.65 -28.01
CA ASP A 296 11.83 2.45 -27.79
C ASP A 296 13.17 2.55 -28.52
N PRO A 297 14.29 2.82 -27.82
CA PRO A 297 15.61 2.92 -28.42
C PRO A 297 16.09 1.59 -29.01
N GLY A 298 15.53 0.44 -28.57
CA GLY A 298 15.90 -0.89 -29.05
C GLY A 298 15.45 -1.17 -30.47
N ILE A 299 14.35 -0.57 -30.92
CA ILE A 299 13.80 -0.78 -32.29
C ILE A 299 14.77 -0.27 -33.36
N ASN A 300 15.39 0.88 -33.09
CA ASN A 300 16.27 1.54 -34.10
C ASN A 300 17.77 1.34 -33.79
N GLY A 301 18.12 0.61 -32.73
CA GLY A 301 19.50 0.47 -32.26
C GLY A 301 20.12 1.80 -31.76
N GLU A 302 19.28 2.75 -31.38
CA GLU A 302 19.67 4.07 -30.89
C GLU A 302 20.15 4.00 -29.44
N LYS A 303 20.97 4.97 -29.05
CA LYS A 303 21.39 5.17 -27.66
C LYS A 303 21.13 6.63 -27.26
N PRO A 304 19.85 6.99 -27.02
CA PRO A 304 19.50 8.34 -26.65
C PRO A 304 20.16 8.75 -25.34
N THR A 305 20.54 10.00 -25.23
CA THR A 305 21.10 10.57 -23.99
C THR A 305 19.99 10.96 -23.03
N THR A 306 20.32 11.09 -21.74
CA THR A 306 19.38 11.65 -20.75
C THR A 306 18.87 13.04 -21.16
N ALA A 307 19.76 13.88 -21.73
CA ALA A 307 19.38 15.20 -22.24
C ALA A 307 18.33 15.15 -23.37
N PHE A 308 18.41 14.14 -24.24
CA PHE A 308 17.38 13.91 -25.26
C PHE A 308 16.01 13.71 -24.64
N TYR A 309 15.90 12.84 -23.64
CA TYR A 309 14.61 12.57 -22.99
C TYR A 309 14.07 13.75 -22.16
N VAL A 310 14.95 14.54 -21.56
CA VAL A 310 14.54 15.80 -20.91
C VAL A 310 13.92 16.76 -21.92
N GLU A 311 14.51 16.86 -23.12
CA GLU A 311 13.96 17.69 -24.20
C GLU A 311 12.64 17.13 -24.72
N GLN A 312 12.53 15.81 -24.85
CA GLN A 312 11.27 15.15 -25.24
C GLN A 312 10.15 15.41 -24.22
N GLU A 313 10.45 15.36 -22.94
CA GLU A 313 9.47 15.62 -21.90
C GLU A 313 8.98 17.08 -21.91
N LYS A 314 9.88 18.05 -22.10
CA LYS A 314 9.50 19.46 -22.31
C LYS A 314 8.60 19.63 -23.51
N LYS A 315 8.95 19.04 -24.64
CA LYS A 315 8.12 19.07 -25.86
C LYS A 315 6.75 18.44 -25.61
N PHE A 316 6.71 17.34 -24.85
CA PHE A 316 5.47 16.64 -24.54
C PHE A 316 4.56 17.46 -23.62
N ILE A 317 5.10 18.10 -22.58
CA ILE A 317 4.38 19.01 -21.71
C ILE A 317 3.78 20.18 -22.53
N ASN A 318 4.58 20.78 -23.42
CA ASN A 318 4.10 21.85 -24.29
C ASN A 318 3.02 21.37 -25.26
N TYR A 319 3.20 20.18 -25.87
CA TYR A 319 2.18 19.55 -26.71
C TYR A 319 0.84 19.38 -25.98
N LEU A 320 0.85 18.86 -24.75
CA LEU A 320 -0.36 18.70 -23.96
C LEU A 320 -0.99 20.05 -23.61
N ALA A 321 -0.18 21.05 -23.24
CA ALA A 321 -0.66 22.41 -22.95
C ALA A 321 -1.30 23.07 -24.15
N ASP A 322 -0.76 22.88 -25.35
CA ASP A 322 -1.31 23.40 -26.60
C ASP A 322 -2.59 22.68 -27.02
N LYS A 323 -2.61 21.35 -26.87
CA LYS A 323 -3.77 20.52 -27.26
C LYS A 323 -4.94 20.71 -26.30
N TYR A 324 -4.68 20.71 -25.00
CA TYR A 324 -5.67 20.85 -23.94
C TYR A 324 -5.61 22.25 -23.32
N LYS A 325 -5.82 23.28 -24.17
CA LYS A 325 -5.74 24.70 -23.77
C LYS A 325 -6.54 25.00 -22.50
N ASN A 326 -5.93 25.76 -21.58
CA ASN A 326 -6.50 26.14 -20.30
C ASN A 326 -6.70 25.01 -19.29
N ILE A 327 -6.19 23.80 -19.56
CA ILE A 327 -6.17 22.71 -18.57
C ILE A 327 -4.79 22.70 -17.90
N PRO A 328 -4.73 22.83 -16.54
CA PRO A 328 -3.46 22.80 -15.84
C PRO A 328 -2.85 21.39 -15.87
N ILE A 329 -1.54 21.33 -16.10
CA ILE A 329 -0.73 20.14 -15.83
C ILE A 329 -0.23 20.28 -14.39
N THR A 330 -0.79 19.49 -13.47
CA THR A 330 -0.64 19.71 -12.01
C THR A 330 0.48 18.92 -11.38
N CYS A 331 0.90 17.83 -12.00
CA CYS A 331 2.02 17.02 -11.52
C CYS A 331 2.72 16.27 -12.66
N ASN A 332 3.99 16.01 -12.44
CA ASN A 332 4.83 15.15 -13.26
C ASN A 332 5.53 14.17 -12.31
N VAL A 333 5.13 12.91 -12.34
CA VAL A 333 5.61 11.88 -11.39
C VAL A 333 6.67 11.03 -12.09
N VAL A 334 7.87 11.00 -11.54
CA VAL A 334 9.03 10.30 -12.13
C VAL A 334 9.54 9.24 -11.17
N ASP A 335 10.03 8.13 -11.72
CA ASP A 335 10.69 7.09 -10.96
C ASP A 335 11.83 7.64 -10.08
N SER A 336 11.73 7.46 -8.75
CA SER A 336 12.73 7.93 -7.80
C SER A 336 14.11 7.27 -7.95
N GLU A 337 14.21 6.12 -8.60
CA GLU A 337 15.48 5.43 -8.88
C GLU A 337 16.19 5.97 -10.13
N ALA A 338 15.50 6.70 -10.99
CA ALA A 338 16.06 7.34 -12.19
C ALA A 338 16.84 8.62 -11.84
N THR A 339 17.82 8.53 -10.91
CA THR A 339 18.51 9.69 -10.32
C THR A 339 19.20 10.58 -11.36
N HIS A 340 19.77 10.01 -12.42
CA HIS A 340 20.39 10.79 -13.50
C HIS A 340 19.38 11.62 -14.26
N PHE A 341 18.20 11.04 -14.51
CA PHE A 341 17.13 11.72 -15.23
C PHE A 341 16.47 12.81 -14.37
N THR A 342 16.15 12.51 -13.11
CA THR A 342 15.55 13.49 -12.20
C THR A 342 16.46 14.69 -11.95
N ASN A 343 17.80 14.48 -11.83
CA ASN A 343 18.77 15.57 -11.72
C ASN A 343 18.82 16.40 -13.02
N ALA A 344 18.72 15.76 -14.17
CA ALA A 344 18.70 16.46 -15.46
C ALA A 344 17.42 17.29 -15.64
N LEU A 345 16.27 16.80 -15.22
CA LEU A 345 14.99 17.54 -15.18
C LEU A 345 15.09 18.78 -14.30
N TYR A 346 15.59 18.62 -13.08
CA TYR A 346 15.79 19.72 -12.14
C TYR A 346 16.67 20.83 -12.75
N ASN A 347 17.84 20.45 -13.32
CA ASN A 347 18.74 21.39 -13.96
C ASN A 347 18.13 22.07 -15.20
N ALA A 348 17.19 21.44 -15.83
CA ALA A 348 16.45 21.94 -17.00
C ALA A 348 15.22 22.79 -16.62
N GLY A 349 14.92 22.93 -15.32
CA GLY A 349 13.77 23.70 -14.83
C GLY A 349 12.44 22.98 -15.05
N VAL A 350 12.43 21.66 -15.12
CA VAL A 350 11.20 20.87 -15.19
C VAL A 350 10.86 20.36 -13.79
N ASP A 351 9.73 20.79 -13.28
CA ASP A 351 9.21 20.34 -11.97
C ASP A 351 8.77 18.87 -12.03
N TYR A 352 9.12 18.11 -11.00
CA TYR A 352 8.68 16.73 -10.88
C TYR A 352 8.44 16.33 -9.42
N LEU A 353 7.65 15.28 -9.23
CA LEU A 353 7.47 14.57 -7.98
C LEU A 353 8.12 13.19 -8.09
N ALA A 354 8.92 12.81 -7.11
CA ALA A 354 9.49 11.47 -7.08
C ALA A 354 8.42 10.46 -6.69
N ALA A 355 8.26 9.39 -7.47
CA ALA A 355 7.36 8.29 -7.13
C ALA A 355 7.78 7.64 -5.81
N THR A 356 6.81 7.39 -4.92
CA THR A 356 7.05 6.69 -3.65
C THR A 356 7.25 5.22 -3.92
N LYS A 357 8.49 4.74 -3.80
CA LYS A 357 8.85 3.34 -3.98
C LYS A 357 9.06 2.63 -2.65
N GLY A 358 8.91 1.33 -2.70
CA GLY A 358 9.19 0.44 -1.58
C GLY A 358 8.67 -0.95 -1.88
N PRO A 359 9.05 -1.95 -1.08
CA PRO A 359 8.56 -3.32 -1.27
C PRO A 359 7.04 -3.38 -1.37
N GLY A 360 6.55 -4.06 -2.40
CA GLY A 360 5.12 -4.17 -2.70
C GLY A 360 4.48 -2.91 -3.32
N SER A 361 5.23 -1.87 -3.73
CA SER A 361 4.65 -0.70 -4.40
C SER A 361 3.98 -1.07 -5.72
N VAL A 362 4.63 -1.92 -6.53
CA VAL A 362 4.08 -2.42 -7.80
C VAL A 362 2.76 -3.15 -7.58
N ASP A 363 2.71 -4.10 -6.63
CA ASP A 363 1.49 -4.85 -6.34
C ASP A 363 0.35 -3.93 -5.86
N ARG A 364 0.66 -2.91 -5.06
CA ARG A 364 -0.34 -1.89 -4.64
C ARG A 364 -0.85 -1.07 -5.82
N GLY A 365 0.04 -0.59 -6.68
CA GLY A 365 -0.33 0.17 -7.88
C GLY A 365 -1.25 -0.67 -8.77
N VAL A 366 -0.87 -1.92 -9.02
CA VAL A 366 -1.71 -2.89 -9.78
C VAL A 366 -3.08 -3.06 -9.13
N GLN A 367 -3.16 -3.33 -7.82
CA GLN A 367 -4.42 -3.54 -7.13
C GLN A 367 -5.31 -2.28 -7.14
N GLN A 368 -4.70 -1.10 -7.01
CA GLN A 368 -5.42 0.17 -7.07
C GLN A 368 -6.00 0.39 -8.47
N LEU A 369 -5.20 0.20 -9.51
CA LEU A 369 -5.63 0.37 -10.89
C LEU A 369 -6.71 -0.66 -11.28
N GLN A 370 -6.55 -1.93 -10.89
CA GLN A 370 -7.59 -2.96 -11.06
C GLN A 370 -8.93 -2.54 -10.41
N SER A 371 -8.86 -1.96 -9.21
CA SER A 371 -10.05 -1.45 -8.52
C SER A 371 -10.70 -0.28 -9.27
N LEU A 372 -9.91 0.66 -9.79
CA LEU A 372 -10.43 1.81 -10.55
C LEU A 372 -11.05 1.38 -11.90
N ILE A 373 -10.41 0.42 -12.59
CA ILE A 373 -10.95 -0.18 -13.83
C ILE A 373 -12.28 -0.87 -13.54
N TYR A 374 -12.31 -1.72 -12.53
CA TYR A 374 -13.51 -2.47 -12.15
C TYR A 374 -14.69 -1.57 -11.76
N LYS A 375 -14.43 -0.46 -11.07
CA LYS A 375 -15.45 0.52 -10.69
C LYS A 375 -15.94 1.38 -11.86
N GLY A 376 -15.36 1.24 -13.05
CA GLY A 376 -15.62 2.13 -14.16
C GLY A 376 -15.24 3.58 -13.87
N VAL A 377 -14.10 3.77 -13.17
CA VAL A 377 -13.55 5.10 -12.83
C VAL A 377 -12.29 5.40 -13.64
N PHE A 378 -11.55 4.38 -14.07
CA PHE A 378 -10.39 4.52 -14.94
C PHE A 378 -10.75 4.11 -16.36
N TYR A 379 -10.41 4.97 -17.33
CA TYR A 379 -10.66 4.80 -18.76
C TYR A 379 -9.39 5.01 -19.57
N ILE A 380 -9.34 4.41 -20.74
CA ILE A 380 -8.27 4.55 -21.72
C ILE A 380 -8.86 5.18 -22.97
N LEU A 381 -8.37 6.37 -23.34
CA LEU A 381 -8.68 6.95 -24.65
C LEU A 381 -7.88 6.17 -25.71
N LYS A 382 -8.59 5.54 -26.63
CA LYS A 382 -7.95 4.80 -27.74
C LYS A 382 -7.33 5.79 -28.72
N THR A 383 -6.02 5.85 -28.71
CA THR A 383 -5.26 6.75 -29.56
C THR A 383 -3.87 6.15 -29.83
N PRO A 384 -3.30 6.31 -31.03
CA PRO A 384 -1.93 5.92 -31.25
C PRO A 384 -0.96 6.58 -30.28
N THR A 385 0.11 5.89 -29.92
CA THR A 385 1.22 6.51 -29.19
C THR A 385 1.93 7.53 -30.07
N ILE A 386 2.59 8.49 -29.44
CA ILE A 386 3.24 9.58 -30.16
C ILE A 386 4.74 9.68 -29.84
N GLU A 387 5.52 10.10 -30.83
CA GLU A 387 6.88 10.60 -30.66
C GLU A 387 6.93 12.06 -31.08
N LEU A 388 7.81 12.85 -30.47
CA LEU A 388 7.91 14.28 -30.75
C LEU A 388 9.20 14.57 -31.53
N MET A 389 9.06 14.82 -32.81
CA MET A 389 10.11 15.36 -33.66
C MET A 389 10.09 16.90 -33.66
N ASP A 390 10.98 17.56 -34.39
CA ASP A 390 11.29 18.99 -34.23
C ASP A 390 10.11 19.98 -34.39
N LYS A 391 9.02 19.60 -35.05
CA LYS A 391 7.88 20.51 -35.25
C LYS A 391 6.49 19.92 -35.03
N GLU A 392 6.31 18.63 -35.21
CA GLU A 392 4.99 17.97 -35.12
C GLU A 392 5.10 16.60 -34.47
N PRO A 393 4.05 16.12 -33.75
CA PRO A 393 4.03 14.78 -33.23
C PRO A 393 3.93 13.76 -34.37
N ILE A 394 4.74 12.70 -34.30
CA ILE A 394 4.60 11.53 -35.11
C ILE A 394 3.74 10.52 -34.41
N TYR A 395 2.64 10.12 -35.03
CA TYR A 395 1.75 9.10 -34.49
C TYR A 395 2.22 7.72 -34.95
N ALA A 396 2.36 6.80 -34.02
CA ALA A 396 2.59 5.39 -34.31
C ALA A 396 1.39 4.79 -35.07
N SER A 397 1.59 3.62 -35.67
CA SER A 397 0.49 2.89 -36.33
C SER A 397 -0.55 2.34 -35.35
N ARG A 398 -0.22 2.26 -34.06
CA ARG A 398 -1.04 1.65 -33.01
C ARG A 398 -0.75 2.29 -31.65
N ASP A 399 -1.58 1.93 -30.66
CA ASP A 399 -1.41 2.31 -29.26
C ASP A 399 -0.56 1.26 -28.53
N GLU A 400 0.78 1.47 -28.50
CA GLU A 400 1.72 0.55 -27.83
C GLU A 400 1.41 0.42 -26.34
N SER A 401 1.08 1.53 -25.67
CA SER A 401 0.73 1.53 -24.26
C SER A 401 -0.53 0.69 -23.96
N LEU A 402 -1.55 0.73 -24.82
CA LEU A 402 -2.73 -0.13 -24.67
C LEU A 402 -2.38 -1.61 -24.83
N LEU A 403 -1.53 -1.95 -25.81
CA LEU A 403 -1.09 -3.33 -26.03
C LEU A 403 -0.36 -3.89 -24.81
N GLU A 404 0.43 -3.07 -24.13
CA GLU A 404 1.08 -3.45 -22.89
C GLU A 404 0.08 -3.73 -21.76
N PHE A 405 -0.92 -2.86 -21.58
CA PHE A 405 -2.02 -3.14 -20.62
C PHE A 405 -2.72 -4.47 -20.89
N GLU A 406 -2.99 -4.77 -22.17
CA GLU A 406 -3.63 -6.02 -22.58
C GLU A 406 -2.71 -7.24 -22.41
N GLY A 407 -1.40 -7.05 -22.58
CA GLY A 407 -0.37 -8.09 -22.49
C GLY A 407 0.10 -8.40 -21.06
N TYR A 408 -0.14 -7.50 -20.08
CA TYR A 408 0.41 -7.64 -18.76
C TYR A 408 -0.17 -8.85 -18.00
N GLN A 409 0.71 -9.75 -17.55
CA GLN A 409 0.32 -11.04 -16.99
C GLN A 409 1.00 -11.32 -15.63
N TYR A 410 0.31 -12.11 -14.79
CA TYR A 410 0.94 -12.70 -13.63
C TYR A 410 1.97 -13.75 -14.01
N ASP A 411 3.11 -13.75 -13.32
CA ASP A 411 4.07 -14.85 -13.36
C ASP A 411 3.64 -15.91 -12.36
N THR A 412 2.78 -16.81 -12.79
CA THR A 412 2.17 -17.84 -11.94
C THR A 412 3.22 -18.75 -11.32
N ILE A 413 4.26 -19.15 -12.08
CA ILE A 413 5.32 -20.04 -11.57
C ILE A 413 6.12 -19.34 -10.48
N LYS A 414 6.54 -18.10 -10.73
CA LYS A 414 7.29 -17.31 -9.75
C LYS A 414 6.42 -16.99 -8.53
N SER A 415 5.14 -16.68 -8.72
CA SER A 415 4.18 -16.45 -7.64
C SER A 415 3.99 -17.67 -6.77
N LEU A 416 3.89 -18.88 -7.36
CA LEU A 416 3.81 -20.13 -6.61
C LEU A 416 5.08 -20.40 -5.77
N ASN A 417 6.25 -20.15 -6.35
CA ASN A 417 7.53 -20.40 -5.69
C ASN A 417 7.82 -19.41 -4.56
N THR A 418 7.46 -18.13 -4.73
CA THR A 418 7.74 -17.07 -3.75
C THR A 418 6.62 -16.86 -2.74
N GLY A 419 5.41 -17.34 -3.04
CA GLY A 419 4.22 -17.13 -2.21
C GLY A 419 3.58 -15.75 -2.35
N VAL A 420 4.20 -14.82 -3.09
CA VAL A 420 3.67 -13.47 -3.32
C VAL A 420 3.32 -13.28 -4.80
N ASN A 421 2.45 -12.31 -5.10
CA ASN A 421 2.13 -11.98 -6.49
C ASN A 421 3.39 -11.50 -7.21
N CYS A 422 3.72 -12.16 -8.30
CA CYS A 422 4.78 -11.78 -9.22
C CYS A 422 4.19 -11.54 -10.60
N TYR A 423 4.84 -10.67 -11.35
CA TYR A 423 4.42 -10.29 -12.69
C TYR A 423 5.45 -10.75 -13.70
N LYS A 424 5.00 -11.16 -14.88
CA LYS A 424 5.91 -11.50 -15.96
C LYS A 424 6.63 -10.23 -16.38
N LYS A 425 7.95 -10.30 -16.39
CA LYS A 425 8.77 -9.32 -17.11
C LYS A 425 8.75 -9.75 -18.56
N GLU A 426 8.01 -9.06 -19.39
CA GLU A 426 8.21 -9.22 -20.82
C GLU A 426 9.61 -8.70 -21.15
N LYS A 427 10.36 -9.49 -21.92
CA LYS A 427 11.77 -9.19 -22.20
C LYS A 427 11.96 -7.88 -22.98
N ASP A 428 10.89 -7.29 -23.45
CA ASP A 428 10.96 -6.24 -24.44
C ASP A 428 10.16 -4.96 -24.16
N HIS A 429 9.29 -4.82 -23.15
CA HIS A 429 8.47 -3.57 -23.07
C HIS A 429 7.92 -3.22 -21.70
N SER A 430 7.91 -2.07 -21.42
CA SER A 430 7.59 -0.84 -20.73
C SER A 430 6.52 -0.81 -19.63
N ILE A 431 5.69 -1.80 -19.36
CA ILE A 431 4.86 -1.82 -18.14
C ILE A 431 5.60 -2.52 -17.00
N ASP A 432 6.85 -2.24 -16.81
CA ASP A 432 7.55 -2.74 -15.64
C ASP A 432 7.06 -2.05 -14.34
N ARG A 433 6.21 -1.00 -14.42
CA ARG A 433 5.90 -0.20 -13.24
C ARG A 433 4.54 0.50 -13.26
N PRO A 434 3.44 -0.22 -12.95
CA PRO A 434 2.14 0.42 -12.72
C PRO A 434 2.12 1.33 -11.48
N ASP A 435 3.22 1.43 -10.74
CA ASP A 435 3.39 2.34 -9.61
C ASP A 435 3.66 3.80 -10.04
N VAL A 436 3.87 4.06 -11.32
CA VAL A 436 4.04 5.41 -11.87
C VAL A 436 2.75 5.98 -12.48
N ILE A 437 1.70 5.16 -12.62
CA ILE A 437 0.38 5.59 -13.16
C ILE A 437 -0.52 6.09 -12.05
#